data_ea3230295a1e7bdd1809fc6d1217d377
#
_entry.id   ea3230295a1e7bdd1809fc6d1217d377
#
_cell.length_a   1.000
_cell.length_b   1.000
_cell.length_c   1.000
_cell.angle_alpha   90.00
_cell.angle_beta   90.00
_cell.angle_gamma   90.00
#
_symmetry.space_group_name_H-M   'P 1'
#
loop_
_entity.id
_entity.type
_entity.pdbx_description
1 polymer ?
#
loop_
_entity_poly.entity_id
_entity_poly.type
_entity_poly.pdbx_seq_one_letter_code
_entity_poly.pdbx_strand_id
1 'polypeptide(L)'
;MGLAALWRRLFGLGTDPADDPLAGLPVERPWRDRWDYLPRRSAGADFTRRDYAEARARARDVARTTLGDPLWEELQHQGYLDLPSRRFSGVVYRLRVGRRIEVRCGSGVRSPWRQPYLCINPTYPLPEEEFFAQLYLYVRDREEEIIRVAAPQPWDQNLGRTF
;
A
#
# COMPACT_ATOMS: atom_id res chain seq x y z
N MET A 1 16.77 -12.00 0.06
CA MET A 1 15.65 -11.94 -0.90
C MET A 1 15.41 -10.49 -1.27
N GLY A 2 15.43 -10.15 -2.57
CA GLY A 2 15.29 -8.76 -2.98
C GLY A 2 13.83 -8.28 -2.82
N LEU A 3 13.66 -6.97 -2.60
CA LEU A 3 12.35 -6.28 -2.54
C LEU A 3 11.41 -6.67 -3.70
N ALA A 4 11.96 -6.91 -4.89
CA ALA A 4 11.21 -7.36 -6.06
C ALA A 4 10.51 -8.71 -5.88
N ALA A 5 11.13 -9.65 -5.17
CA ALA A 5 10.54 -10.96 -4.91
C ALA A 5 9.41 -10.85 -3.87
N LEU A 6 9.59 -9.99 -2.86
CA LEU A 6 8.57 -9.71 -1.86
C LEU A 6 7.31 -9.12 -2.50
N TRP A 7 7.50 -8.20 -3.44
CA TRP A 7 6.39 -7.53 -4.10
C TRP A 7 5.65 -8.41 -5.09
N ARG A 8 6.35 -9.22 -5.86
CA ARG A 8 5.69 -10.21 -6.72
C ARG A 8 4.78 -11.10 -5.88
N ARG A 9 5.22 -11.49 -4.69
CA ARG A 9 4.39 -12.22 -3.71
C ARG A 9 3.20 -11.41 -3.21
N LEU A 10 3.41 -10.15 -2.83
CA LEU A 10 2.37 -9.30 -2.26
C LEU A 10 1.27 -8.92 -3.24
N PHE A 11 1.60 -8.81 -4.51
CA PHE A 11 0.66 -8.35 -5.54
C PHE A 11 0.30 -9.42 -6.59
N GLY A 12 0.69 -10.67 -6.38
CA GLY A 12 0.39 -11.75 -7.31
C GLY A 12 1.01 -11.59 -8.69
N LEU A 13 2.10 -10.82 -8.81
CA LEU A 13 2.76 -10.53 -10.08
C LEU A 13 3.69 -11.68 -10.48
N GLY A 14 3.15 -12.67 -11.15
CA GLY A 14 3.91 -13.63 -11.94
C GLY A 14 4.85 -14.55 -11.15
N THR A 15 4.42 -15.11 -10.05
CA THR A 15 4.99 -16.36 -9.52
C THR A 15 4.35 -17.52 -10.25
N ASP A 16 5.17 -18.48 -10.65
CA ASP A 16 4.66 -19.78 -11.09
C ASP A 16 3.75 -20.34 -9.99
N PRO A 17 2.50 -20.74 -10.27
CA PRO A 17 1.60 -21.31 -9.26
C PRO A 17 2.20 -22.47 -8.49
N ALA A 18 3.21 -23.13 -9.03
CA ALA A 18 3.94 -24.22 -8.39
C ALA A 18 4.91 -23.75 -7.29
N ASP A 19 5.33 -22.46 -7.33
CA ASP A 19 6.28 -21.89 -6.37
C ASP A 19 5.59 -21.01 -5.30
N ASP A 20 4.26 -20.89 -5.33
CA ASP A 20 3.52 -20.16 -4.32
C ASP A 20 3.31 -21.05 -3.08
N PRO A 21 4.05 -20.82 -1.98
CA PRO A 21 3.88 -21.61 -0.75
C PRO A 21 2.49 -21.44 -0.12
N LEU A 22 1.66 -20.61 -0.70
CA LEU A 22 0.30 -20.28 -0.26
C LEU A 22 -0.74 -20.71 -1.32
N ALA A 23 -0.30 -21.35 -2.41
CA ALA A 23 -1.19 -21.99 -3.37
C ALA A 23 -2.02 -23.04 -2.64
N GLY A 24 -3.31 -22.76 -2.45
CA GLY A 24 -4.22 -23.64 -1.72
C GLY A 24 -4.78 -23.07 -0.41
N LEU A 25 -4.28 -21.92 0.06
CA LEU A 25 -4.99 -21.19 1.10
C LEU A 25 -6.22 -20.50 0.51
N PRO A 26 -7.40 -20.60 1.15
CA PRO A 26 -8.59 -19.95 0.64
C PRO A 26 -8.37 -18.43 0.61
N VAL A 27 -8.40 -17.87 -0.60
CA VAL A 27 -8.40 -16.42 -0.82
C VAL A 27 -9.78 -15.91 -0.42
N GLU A 28 -10.01 -15.74 0.86
CA GLU A 28 -11.17 -15.01 1.32
C GLU A 28 -11.00 -13.54 0.91
N ARG A 29 -12.02 -12.99 0.27
CA ARG A 29 -12.04 -11.59 -0.19
C ARG A 29 -12.01 -10.65 1.00
N PRO A 30 -10.94 -9.89 1.25
CA PRO A 30 -10.65 -9.35 2.58
C PRO A 30 -11.12 -7.91 2.81
N TRP A 31 -11.97 -7.32 1.94
CA TRP A 31 -12.06 -5.85 1.93
C TRP A 31 -13.42 -5.28 2.32
N ARG A 32 -14.26 -6.00 3.07
CA ARG A 32 -15.58 -5.46 3.42
C ARG A 32 -15.61 -4.62 4.69
N ASP A 33 -14.77 -4.88 5.68
CA ASP A 33 -14.76 -4.08 6.89
C ASP A 33 -13.36 -3.99 7.51
N ARG A 34 -12.99 -2.79 7.93
CA ARG A 34 -11.70 -2.45 8.53
C ARG A 34 -11.34 -3.26 9.78
N TRP A 35 -12.32 -3.86 10.39
CA TRP A 35 -12.18 -4.72 11.56
C TRP A 35 -12.04 -6.21 11.20
N ASP A 36 -12.34 -6.58 9.97
CA ASP A 36 -12.14 -7.94 9.46
C ASP A 36 -10.67 -8.29 9.20
N TYR A 37 -9.76 -7.31 9.38
CA TYR A 37 -8.30 -7.55 9.36
C TYR A 37 -7.73 -8.22 10.59
N LEU A 38 -8.50 -8.36 11.64
CA LEU A 38 -8.13 -9.34 12.66
C LEU A 38 -8.34 -10.70 11.98
N PRO A 39 -7.26 -11.49 11.77
CA PRO A 39 -7.42 -12.81 11.19
C PRO A 39 -8.51 -13.52 11.97
N ARG A 40 -9.61 -13.84 11.28
CA ARG A 40 -10.61 -14.73 11.84
C ARG A 40 -9.82 -15.94 12.30
N ARG A 41 -9.97 -16.33 13.54
CA ARG A 41 -9.27 -17.43 14.19
C ARG A 41 -9.05 -18.57 13.20
N SER A 42 -7.89 -18.61 12.58
CA SER A 42 -7.41 -19.85 11.99
C SER A 42 -7.17 -20.75 13.19
N ALA A 43 -7.72 -21.95 13.13
CA ALA A 43 -7.59 -22.92 14.21
C ALA A 43 -6.12 -23.00 14.64
N GLY A 44 -5.78 -22.41 15.78
CA GLY A 44 -4.45 -22.47 16.38
C GLY A 44 -3.71 -21.16 16.68
N ALA A 45 -4.17 -20.00 16.27
CA ALA A 45 -3.54 -18.73 16.62
C ALA A 45 -4.57 -17.74 17.20
N ASP A 46 -4.52 -17.51 18.47
CA ASP A 46 -5.29 -16.47 19.16
C ASP A 46 -4.63 -15.11 18.92
N PHE A 47 -4.88 -14.50 17.77
CA PHE A 47 -4.48 -13.12 17.48
C PHE A 47 -5.34 -12.19 18.34
N THR A 48 -4.70 -11.49 19.25
CA THR A 48 -5.37 -10.55 20.16
C THR A 48 -5.26 -9.11 19.62
N ARG A 49 -6.09 -8.20 20.18
CA ARG A 49 -5.95 -6.76 19.94
C ARG A 49 -4.54 -6.25 20.30
N ARG A 50 -3.91 -6.86 21.29
CA ARG A 50 -2.54 -6.54 21.70
C ARG A 50 -1.53 -6.89 20.61
N ASP A 51 -1.65 -8.10 20.03
CA ASP A 51 -0.75 -8.55 18.96
C ASP A 51 -0.84 -7.61 17.74
N TYR A 52 -2.06 -7.16 17.42
CA TYR A 52 -2.25 -6.18 16.36
C TYR A 52 -1.62 -4.83 16.68
N ALA A 53 -1.77 -4.35 17.90
CA ALA A 53 -1.14 -3.09 18.34
C ALA A 53 0.39 -3.17 18.30
N GLU A 54 0.96 -4.30 18.72
CA GLU A 54 2.40 -4.56 18.67
C GLU A 54 2.90 -4.66 17.20
N ALA A 55 2.15 -5.35 16.35
CA ALA A 55 2.46 -5.43 14.92
C ALA A 55 2.45 -4.04 14.27
N ARG A 56 1.47 -3.22 14.61
CA ARG A 56 1.35 -1.85 14.13
C ARG A 56 2.46 -0.94 14.63
N ALA A 57 2.89 -1.09 15.89
CA ALA A 57 4.04 -0.36 16.42
C ALA A 57 5.31 -0.68 15.63
N ARG A 58 5.60 -1.97 15.41
CA ARG A 58 6.73 -2.40 14.58
C ARG A 58 6.64 -1.89 13.15
N ALA A 59 5.44 -1.89 12.55
CA ALA A 59 5.23 -1.37 11.20
C ALA A 59 5.53 0.13 11.10
N ARG A 60 5.22 0.91 12.14
CA ARG A 60 5.60 2.34 12.21
C ARG A 60 7.11 2.53 12.27
N ASP A 61 7.82 1.72 13.05
CA ASP A 61 9.28 1.77 13.12
C ASP A 61 9.91 1.41 11.76
N VAL A 62 9.37 0.40 11.08
CA VAL A 62 9.78 0.05 9.72
C VAL A 62 9.52 1.20 8.75
N ALA A 63 8.33 1.81 8.80
CA ALA A 63 8.00 2.94 7.95
C ALA A 63 8.93 4.14 8.22
N ARG A 64 9.15 4.50 9.47
CA ARG A 64 10.09 5.57 9.85
C ARG A 64 11.50 5.29 9.34
N THR A 65 12.01 4.09 9.54
CA THR A 65 13.35 3.70 9.06
C THR A 65 13.44 3.75 7.53
N THR A 66 12.38 3.34 6.84
CA THR A 66 12.32 3.33 5.37
C THR A 66 12.29 4.73 4.76
N LEU A 67 11.54 5.64 5.37
CA LEU A 67 11.43 7.03 4.91
C LEU A 67 12.64 7.88 5.33
N GLY A 68 13.20 7.58 6.49
CA GLY A 68 14.10 8.48 7.21
C GLY A 68 13.35 9.58 7.97
N ASP A 69 13.99 10.15 8.97
CA ASP A 69 13.36 11.12 9.88
C ASP A 69 12.74 12.33 9.16
N PRO A 70 13.36 12.98 8.16
CA PRO A 70 12.78 14.15 7.52
C PRO A 70 11.43 13.88 6.84
N LEU A 71 11.33 12.80 6.07
CA LEU A 71 10.08 12.44 5.39
C LEU A 71 9.03 11.88 6.37
N TRP A 72 9.49 11.22 7.43
CA TRP A 72 8.60 10.79 8.50
C TRP A 72 7.95 11.96 9.21
N GLU A 73 8.73 12.99 9.57
CA GLU A 73 8.22 14.23 10.18
C GLU A 73 7.26 14.96 9.23
N GLU A 74 7.61 15.05 7.96
CA GLU A 74 6.73 15.62 6.93
C GLU A 74 5.39 14.87 6.88
N LEU A 75 5.43 13.52 6.83
CA LEU A 75 4.22 12.69 6.84
C LEU A 75 3.38 12.93 8.10
N GLN A 76 4.01 13.03 9.28
CA GLN A 76 3.29 13.27 10.52
C GLN A 76 2.65 14.66 10.56
N HIS A 77 3.31 15.66 9.99
CA HIS A 77 2.82 17.04 9.98
C HIS A 77 1.74 17.29 8.95
N GLN A 78 1.93 16.79 7.70
CA GLN A 78 1.02 17.04 6.59
C GLN A 78 -0.05 15.95 6.41
N GLY A 79 0.21 14.75 6.94
CA GLY A 79 -0.64 13.57 6.75
C GLY A 79 -0.50 12.91 5.37
N TYR A 80 0.48 13.33 4.56
CA TYR A 80 0.75 12.76 3.23
C TYR A 80 2.20 13.01 2.80
N LEU A 81 2.62 12.28 1.75
CA LEU A 81 3.85 12.56 0.99
C LEU A 81 3.52 12.71 -0.48
N ASP A 82 4.11 13.72 -1.11
CA ASP A 82 4.01 13.97 -2.54
C ASP A 82 5.28 13.50 -3.25
N LEU A 83 5.13 12.53 -4.13
CA LEU A 83 6.23 11.95 -4.90
C LEU A 83 6.05 12.31 -6.39
N PRO A 84 6.96 13.09 -6.98
CA PRO A 84 6.90 13.41 -8.40
C PRO A 84 7.10 12.14 -9.22
N SER A 85 6.29 12.00 -10.27
CA SER A 85 6.46 10.93 -11.24
C SER A 85 7.80 11.11 -11.97
N ARG A 86 8.52 10.02 -12.14
CA ARG A 86 9.74 9.98 -12.97
C ARG A 86 9.41 9.84 -14.45
N ARG A 87 8.24 9.27 -14.75
CA ARG A 87 7.82 8.93 -16.10
C ARG A 87 6.97 10.03 -16.75
N PHE A 88 6.16 10.71 -15.96
CA PHE A 88 5.20 11.69 -16.45
C PHE A 88 5.50 13.07 -15.86
N SER A 89 6.04 13.96 -16.67
CA SER A 89 6.34 15.32 -16.23
C SER A 89 5.07 16.02 -15.74
N GLY A 90 5.16 16.67 -14.58
CA GLY A 90 4.05 17.40 -13.96
C GLY A 90 2.98 16.52 -13.29
N VAL A 91 3.23 15.23 -13.16
CA VAL A 91 2.41 14.32 -12.38
C VAL A 91 3.05 14.06 -11.02
N VAL A 92 2.23 14.04 -9.98
CA VAL A 92 2.63 13.78 -8.59
C VAL A 92 1.72 12.70 -8.02
N TYR A 93 2.31 11.73 -7.35
CA TYR A 93 1.61 10.71 -6.57
C TYR A 93 1.55 11.13 -5.11
N ARG A 94 0.37 11.38 -4.59
CA ARG A 94 0.16 11.67 -3.18
C ARG A 94 -0.16 10.39 -2.42
N LEU A 95 0.70 10.06 -1.48
CA LEU A 95 0.57 8.89 -0.61
C LEU A 95 0.07 9.31 0.77
N ARG A 96 -0.89 8.55 1.31
CA ARG A 96 -1.38 8.64 2.69
C ARG A 96 -1.48 7.27 3.31
N VAL A 97 -1.22 7.17 4.61
CA VAL A 97 -1.38 5.91 5.34
C VAL A 97 -2.84 5.45 5.28
N GLY A 98 -3.06 4.20 4.91
CA GLY A 98 -4.40 3.60 4.81
C GLY A 98 -5.28 4.15 3.70
N ARG A 99 -4.70 4.84 2.70
CA ARG A 99 -5.42 5.47 1.59
C ARG A 99 -4.91 4.96 0.23
N ARG A 100 -5.73 5.16 -0.79
CA ARG A 100 -5.31 4.97 -2.18
C ARG A 100 -4.31 6.03 -2.59
N ILE A 101 -3.50 5.72 -3.59
CA ILE A 101 -2.60 6.70 -4.19
C ILE A 101 -3.46 7.71 -4.96
N GLU A 102 -3.35 8.99 -4.62
CA GLU A 102 -3.98 10.08 -5.35
C GLU A 102 -3.03 10.58 -6.45
N VAL A 103 -3.51 10.62 -7.68
CA VAL A 103 -2.76 11.19 -8.81
C VAL A 103 -3.12 12.65 -8.97
N ARG A 104 -2.14 13.51 -8.88
CA ARG A 104 -2.27 14.95 -9.04
C ARG A 104 -1.48 15.41 -10.27
N CYS A 105 -2.05 16.34 -11.02
CA CYS A 105 -1.42 16.89 -12.20
C CYS A 105 -1.28 18.40 -12.05
N GLY A 106 -0.15 18.93 -12.51
CA GLY A 106 0.05 20.36 -12.62
C GLY A 106 -0.94 21.02 -13.61
N SER A 107 -1.03 22.34 -13.55
CA SER A 107 -1.89 23.10 -14.47
C SER A 107 -1.53 22.79 -15.93
N GLY A 108 -2.54 22.42 -16.73
CA GLY A 108 -2.36 22.08 -18.15
C GLY A 108 -1.77 20.69 -18.42
N VAL A 109 -1.43 19.92 -17.39
CA VAL A 109 -0.92 18.55 -17.53
C VAL A 109 -2.08 17.56 -17.56
N ARG A 110 -2.14 16.74 -18.63
CA ARG A 110 -3.11 15.66 -18.73
C ARG A 110 -2.65 14.45 -17.91
N SER A 111 -3.54 13.95 -17.06
CA SER A 111 -3.27 12.72 -16.33
C SER A 111 -3.08 11.54 -17.29
N PRO A 112 -2.04 10.70 -17.10
CA PRO A 112 -1.94 9.42 -17.80
C PRO A 112 -2.99 8.42 -17.35
N TRP A 113 -3.63 8.68 -16.22
CA TRP A 113 -4.64 7.83 -15.62
C TRP A 113 -6.04 8.38 -15.92
N ARG A 114 -6.95 7.45 -16.20
CA ARG A 114 -8.35 7.79 -16.48
C ARG A 114 -9.09 8.31 -15.24
N GLN A 115 -8.61 7.94 -14.07
CA GLN A 115 -9.21 8.24 -12.77
C GLN A 115 -8.15 8.81 -11.81
N PRO A 116 -8.57 9.63 -10.83
CA PRO A 116 -7.63 10.33 -9.94
C PRO A 116 -7.02 9.46 -8.83
N TYR A 117 -7.55 8.27 -8.60
CA TYR A 117 -7.04 7.38 -7.57
C TYR A 117 -6.58 6.04 -8.13
N LEU A 118 -5.51 5.50 -7.55
CA LEU A 118 -4.97 4.20 -7.90
C LEU A 118 -5.13 3.25 -6.73
N CYS A 119 -5.85 2.15 -6.97
CA CYS A 119 -6.02 1.08 -6.02
C CYS A 119 -4.95 0.02 -6.23
N ILE A 120 -4.23 -0.29 -5.18
CA ILE A 120 -3.29 -1.40 -5.10
C ILE A 120 -3.67 -2.16 -3.83
N ASN A 121 -3.92 -3.46 -3.98
CA ASN A 121 -4.28 -4.31 -2.86
C ASN A 121 -3.13 -5.28 -2.60
N PRO A 122 -2.59 -5.34 -1.38
CA PRO A 122 -1.63 -6.37 -1.02
C PRO A 122 -2.31 -7.74 -1.04
N THR A 123 -1.58 -8.78 -1.40
CA THR A 123 -2.07 -10.16 -1.39
C THR A 123 -2.34 -10.65 0.04
N TYR A 124 -1.61 -10.10 1.00
CA TYR A 124 -1.76 -10.41 2.44
C TYR A 124 -2.16 -9.17 3.22
N PRO A 125 -2.91 -9.35 4.32
CA PRO A 125 -3.17 -8.25 5.23
C PRO A 125 -1.85 -7.78 5.86
N LEU A 126 -1.56 -6.50 5.67
CA LEU A 126 -0.41 -5.81 6.27
C LEU A 126 -0.92 -4.66 7.13
N PRO A 127 -0.19 -4.30 8.21
CA PRO A 127 -0.40 -3.03 8.87
C PRO A 127 -0.29 -1.88 7.88
N GLU A 128 -1.16 -0.87 8.02
CA GLU A 128 -1.27 0.23 7.06
C GLU A 128 0.05 0.99 6.88
N GLU A 129 0.82 1.12 7.95
CA GLU A 129 2.11 1.80 7.94
C GLU A 129 3.18 1.02 7.18
N GLU A 130 3.16 -0.31 7.28
CA GLU A 130 4.07 -1.17 6.52
C GLU A 130 3.71 -1.14 5.03
N PHE A 131 2.43 -1.24 4.71
CA PHE A 131 1.96 -1.13 3.33
C PHE A 131 2.30 0.25 2.72
N PHE A 132 2.14 1.32 3.50
CA PHE A 132 2.54 2.66 3.09
C PHE A 132 4.05 2.73 2.76
N ALA A 133 4.91 2.18 3.62
CA ALA A 133 6.35 2.16 3.38
C ALA A 133 6.71 1.42 2.09
N GLN A 134 6.01 0.32 1.82
CA GLN A 134 6.18 -0.43 0.59
C GLN A 134 5.73 0.38 -0.63
N LEU A 135 4.57 1.01 -0.58
CA LEU A 135 4.09 1.88 -1.66
C LEU A 135 5.07 3.02 -1.94
N TYR A 136 5.61 3.65 -0.88
CA TYR A 136 6.61 4.69 -1.02
C TYR A 136 7.83 4.20 -1.81
N LEU A 137 8.42 3.07 -1.43
CA LEU A 137 9.57 2.50 -2.14
C LEU A 137 9.26 2.20 -3.61
N TYR A 138 8.05 1.72 -3.88
CA TYR A 138 7.66 1.38 -5.23
C TYR A 138 7.43 2.59 -6.11
N VAL A 139 6.70 3.57 -5.62
CA VAL A 139 6.50 4.81 -6.36
C VAL A 139 7.85 5.50 -6.62
N ARG A 140 8.74 5.49 -5.61
CA ARG A 140 10.07 6.09 -5.72
C ARG A 140 10.98 5.35 -6.69
N ASP A 141 11.05 4.02 -6.62
CA ASP A 141 12.11 3.24 -7.28
C ASP A 141 11.62 2.39 -8.45
N ARG A 142 10.32 2.09 -8.50
CA ARG A 142 9.71 1.15 -9.46
C ARG A 142 8.34 1.60 -9.93
N GLU A 143 8.26 2.85 -10.36
CA GLU A 143 7.01 3.45 -10.80
C GLU A 143 6.31 2.64 -11.91
N GLU A 144 7.06 2.02 -12.82
CA GLU A 144 6.50 1.19 -13.88
C GLU A 144 5.71 -0.02 -13.37
N GLU A 145 6.07 -0.55 -12.20
CA GLU A 145 5.31 -1.63 -11.58
C GLU A 145 3.97 -1.11 -11.06
N ILE A 146 3.96 0.08 -10.45
CA ILE A 146 2.71 0.76 -10.03
C ILE A 146 1.80 0.99 -11.23
N ILE A 147 2.36 1.50 -12.33
CA ILE A 147 1.61 1.73 -13.57
C ILE A 147 0.96 0.45 -14.08
N ARG A 148 1.66 -0.66 -13.99
CA ARG A 148 1.20 -1.95 -14.50
C ARG A 148 0.12 -2.60 -13.63
N VAL A 149 0.19 -2.46 -12.29
CA VAL A 149 -0.67 -3.21 -11.37
C VAL A 149 -1.82 -2.42 -10.77
N ALA A 150 -1.69 -1.10 -10.74
CA ALA A 150 -2.68 -0.24 -10.12
C ALA A 150 -3.98 -0.20 -10.92
N ALA A 151 -5.11 -0.42 -10.25
CA ALA A 151 -6.43 -0.25 -10.82
C ALA A 151 -6.93 1.19 -10.62
N PRO A 152 -7.15 1.96 -11.71
CA PRO A 152 -7.68 3.32 -11.59
C PRO A 152 -9.10 3.32 -10.99
N GLN A 153 -9.35 4.24 -10.06
CA GLN A 153 -10.62 4.37 -9.35
C GLN A 153 -11.11 5.82 -9.33
N PRO A 154 -12.43 6.06 -9.43
CA PRO A 154 -13.00 7.40 -9.43
C PRO A 154 -12.98 8.08 -8.06
N TRP A 155 -12.90 7.31 -6.99
CA TRP A 155 -12.89 7.79 -5.61
C TRP A 155 -11.93 7.00 -4.73
N ASP A 156 -11.55 7.58 -3.60
CA ASP A 156 -10.94 6.84 -2.50
C ASP A 156 -12.05 6.36 -1.55
N GLN A 157 -12.27 5.05 -1.44
CA GLN A 157 -13.28 4.46 -0.54
C GLN A 157 -13.05 4.81 0.93
N ASN A 158 -11.85 5.23 1.28
CA ASN A 158 -11.50 5.64 2.63
C ASN A 158 -11.67 7.15 2.87
N LEU A 159 -12.04 7.94 1.86
CA LEU A 159 -12.45 9.33 2.04
C LEU A 159 -13.77 9.36 2.83
N GLY A 160 -13.74 9.95 4.02
CA GLY A 160 -14.90 10.04 4.91
C GLY A 160 -14.87 9.10 6.11
N ARG A 161 -13.94 8.17 6.19
CA ARG A 161 -13.67 7.43 7.44
C ARG A 161 -12.71 8.26 8.27
N THR A 162 -13.24 9.16 9.09
CA THR A 162 -12.50 9.78 10.20
C THR A 162 -12.27 8.72 11.27
N PHE A 163 -11.02 8.62 11.72
CA PHE A 163 -10.62 7.78 12.83
C PHE A 163 -10.67 8.58 14.11
#